data_4944e49596751cf7f61e2fe9e6c4951e
#
_entry.id   4944e49596751cf7f61e2fe9e6c4951e
#
_cell.length_a   1.000
_cell.length_b   1.000
_cell.length_c   1.000
_cell.angle_alpha   90.00
_cell.angle_beta   90.00
_cell.angle_gamma   90.00
#
_symmetry.space_group_name_H-M   'P 1'
#
loop_
_entity.id
_entity.type
_entity.pdbx_description
1 polymer ?
#
loop_
_entity_poly.entity_id
_entity_poly.type
_entity_poly.pdbx_seq_one_letter_code
_entity_poly.pdbx_strand_id
1 'polypeptide(L)'
;MQKLFSSLKALIALASLVTASAAWSSAQPQFIPETLGDAQKRIRIDHAQELLGRHYSRSQVKYGENVKKINSQIYRWTKDRLPKTYRPQYAKIAQTIIDESLKHGFDPVFLLSVIQSESHFNPDAKGLHGEIGLMQILPPTGKWMAEKSGQKWIGPKTLKDNVANIRLGAAYFAFLRDRFDMHARLYIAAYNMGQHNVDSALEKKIWPKDYPGVVMKNYIEFYNALEDSKRAPTSIQARR
;
A
#
# COMPACT_ATOMS: atom_id res chain seq x y z
N MET A 1 44.98 -27.93 -58.92
CA MET A 1 46.15 -27.42 -59.65
C MET A 1 46.38 -26.02 -59.07
N GLN A 2 47.41 -25.85 -58.26
CA GLN A 2 48.70 -25.26 -58.54
C GLN A 2 48.53 -23.82 -59.06
N LYS A 3 49.15 -22.81 -58.55
CA LYS A 3 50.39 -22.48 -57.83
C LYS A 3 50.33 -20.95 -57.71
N LEU A 4 50.75 -20.37 -56.70
CA LEU A 4 52.05 -20.00 -56.18
C LEU A 4 52.54 -18.56 -56.54
N PHE A 5 52.96 -17.85 -55.48
CA PHE A 5 54.00 -16.85 -55.34
C PHE A 5 53.79 -15.46 -56.02
N SER A 6 54.16 -14.38 -55.47
CA SER A 6 55.17 -14.03 -54.44
C SER A 6 55.10 -12.53 -54.15
N SER A 7 55.30 -12.21 -52.87
CA SER A 7 56.33 -11.26 -52.40
C SER A 7 56.63 -9.97 -53.21
N LEU A 8 56.54 -8.79 -52.56
CA LEU A 8 57.70 -7.98 -52.26
C LEU A 8 57.29 -6.65 -51.55
N LYS A 9 57.73 -6.50 -50.34
CA LYS A 9 58.45 -5.38 -49.69
C LYS A 9 58.05 -3.93 -49.97
N ALA A 10 57.56 -3.30 -48.90
CA ALA A 10 58.12 -2.18 -48.13
C ALA A 10 58.14 -0.78 -48.84
N LEU A 11 57.55 0.17 -48.15
CA LEU A 11 58.28 1.29 -47.57
C LEU A 11 57.41 2.08 -46.58
N ILE A 12 58.08 2.46 -45.54
CA ILE A 12 57.64 3.20 -44.36
C ILE A 12 57.25 4.62 -44.75
N ALA A 13 56.12 5.14 -44.32
CA ALA A 13 55.94 6.57 -44.09
C ALA A 13 55.19 6.75 -42.77
N LEU A 14 55.87 7.16 -41.70
CA LEU A 14 55.36 7.68 -40.49
C LEU A 14 54.56 8.94 -40.80
N ALA A 15 53.23 8.87 -40.59
CA ALA A 15 52.41 10.04 -40.40
C ALA A 15 51.79 9.92 -39.00
N SER A 16 52.32 10.71 -38.09
CA SER A 16 51.84 10.91 -36.75
C SER A 16 50.47 11.58 -36.79
N LEU A 17 49.41 10.76 -36.73
CA LEU A 17 48.06 11.25 -36.43
C LEU A 17 47.90 11.26 -34.92
N VAL A 18 48.00 12.45 -34.35
CA VAL A 18 47.53 12.77 -33.02
C VAL A 18 46.01 12.67 -33.07
N THR A 19 45.48 11.51 -32.73
CA THR A 19 44.05 11.37 -32.45
C THR A 19 43.79 11.91 -31.05
N ALA A 20 43.26 13.13 -30.98
CA ALA A 20 42.63 13.63 -29.76
C ALA A 20 41.44 12.71 -29.46
N SER A 21 41.65 11.74 -28.58
CA SER A 21 40.56 11.00 -27.94
C SER A 21 39.80 11.96 -27.03
N ALA A 22 38.75 12.59 -27.58
CA ALA A 22 37.75 13.22 -26.78
C ALA A 22 37.13 12.12 -25.90
N ALA A 23 37.57 12.08 -24.66
CA ALA A 23 36.95 11.25 -23.64
C ALA A 23 35.54 11.79 -23.43
N TRP A 24 34.57 11.24 -24.15
CA TRP A 24 33.18 11.31 -23.77
C TRP A 24 33.05 10.50 -22.49
N SER A 25 33.22 11.20 -21.37
CA SER A 25 32.75 10.75 -20.08
C SER A 25 31.22 10.71 -20.18
N SER A 26 30.69 9.63 -20.70
CA SER A 26 29.28 9.28 -20.48
C SER A 26 29.17 9.00 -19.00
N ALA A 27 28.82 10.02 -18.23
CA ALA A 27 28.33 9.82 -16.88
C ALA A 27 27.09 8.95 -17.00
N GLN A 28 27.27 7.63 -16.91
CA GLN A 28 26.17 6.71 -16.72
C GLN A 28 25.43 7.20 -15.48
N PRO A 29 24.11 7.39 -15.54
CA PRO A 29 23.35 7.72 -14.34
C PRO A 29 23.67 6.65 -13.32
N GLN A 30 24.36 7.03 -12.24
CA GLN A 30 24.66 6.11 -11.16
C GLN A 30 23.31 5.65 -10.60
N PHE A 31 23.03 4.36 -10.74
CA PHE A 31 21.88 3.75 -10.10
C PHE A 31 22.09 3.86 -8.58
N ILE A 32 21.45 4.86 -7.98
CA ILE A 32 21.37 4.99 -6.52
C ILE A 32 20.25 4.04 -6.09
N PRO A 33 20.57 2.95 -5.38
CA PRO A 33 19.53 2.03 -4.94
C PRO A 33 18.54 2.77 -4.05
N GLU A 34 17.26 2.63 -4.36
CA GLU A 34 16.19 3.23 -3.58
C GLU A 34 16.24 2.72 -2.14
N THR A 35 16.18 3.63 -1.16
CA THR A 35 16.11 3.21 0.23
C THR A 35 14.75 2.59 0.53
N LEU A 36 14.66 1.73 1.55
CA LEU A 36 13.39 1.18 2.02
C LEU A 36 12.37 2.30 2.34
N GLY A 37 12.83 3.42 2.87
CA GLY A 37 11.98 4.57 3.18
C GLY A 37 11.41 5.24 1.92
N ASP A 38 12.20 5.34 0.87
CA ASP A 38 11.77 5.91 -0.40
C ASP A 38 10.76 5.00 -1.10
N ALA A 39 11.01 3.69 -1.11
CA ALA A 39 10.08 2.70 -1.63
C ALA A 39 8.72 2.76 -0.92
N GLN A 40 8.71 2.81 0.41
CA GLN A 40 7.49 2.98 1.19
C GLN A 40 6.77 4.29 0.89
N LYS A 41 7.52 5.38 0.75
CA LYS A 41 6.97 6.70 0.38
C LYS A 41 6.30 6.63 -0.99
N ARG A 42 6.95 6.02 -1.98
CA ARG A 42 6.40 5.87 -3.34
C ARG A 42 5.10 5.07 -3.32
N ILE A 43 5.10 3.87 -2.74
CA ILE A 43 3.89 3.03 -2.62
C ILE A 43 2.72 3.83 -2.03
N ARG A 44 2.96 4.57 -0.96
CA ARG A 44 1.94 5.40 -0.32
C ARG A 44 1.42 6.48 -1.26
N ILE A 45 2.31 7.19 -1.96
CA ILE A 45 1.94 8.27 -2.86
C ILE A 45 1.11 7.73 -4.03
N ASP A 46 1.60 6.68 -4.67
CA ASP A 46 0.96 6.08 -5.84
C ASP A 46 -0.46 5.61 -5.49
N HIS A 47 -0.62 4.90 -4.36
CA HIS A 47 -1.93 4.47 -3.92
C HIS A 47 -2.84 5.64 -3.50
N ALA A 48 -2.30 6.66 -2.84
CA ALA A 48 -3.05 7.85 -2.48
C ALA A 48 -3.55 8.63 -3.72
N GLN A 49 -2.74 8.67 -4.78
CA GLN A 49 -3.16 9.26 -6.06
C GLN A 49 -4.26 8.43 -6.74
N GLU A 50 -4.17 7.11 -6.67
CA GLU A 50 -5.21 6.19 -7.14
C GLU A 50 -6.54 6.42 -6.40
N LEU A 51 -6.49 6.50 -5.06
CA LEU A 51 -7.67 6.72 -4.22
C LEU A 51 -8.36 8.07 -4.46
N LEU A 52 -7.57 9.13 -4.61
CA LEU A 52 -8.05 10.51 -4.63
C LEU A 52 -8.12 11.12 -6.03
N GLY A 53 -7.42 10.56 -7.01
CA GLY A 53 -7.33 11.08 -8.36
C GLY A 53 -6.95 12.57 -8.36
N ARG A 54 -7.70 13.40 -9.09
CA ARG A 54 -7.49 14.86 -9.17
C ARG A 54 -7.58 15.60 -7.83
N HIS A 55 -8.16 14.99 -6.81
CA HIS A 55 -8.28 15.59 -5.47
C HIS A 55 -7.01 15.43 -4.63
N TYR A 56 -6.07 14.54 -5.03
CA TYR A 56 -4.82 14.32 -4.30
C TYR A 56 -4.05 15.62 -4.05
N SER A 57 -3.84 16.43 -5.07
CA SER A 57 -3.07 17.68 -5.00
C SER A 57 -3.67 18.73 -4.05
N ARG A 58 -4.97 18.64 -3.79
CA ARG A 58 -5.71 19.56 -2.89
C ARG A 58 -5.92 18.97 -1.49
N SER A 59 -5.55 17.71 -1.28
CA SER A 59 -5.75 17.00 0.00
C SER A 59 -4.55 17.16 0.91
N GLN A 60 -4.76 16.97 2.21
CA GLN A 60 -3.69 16.90 3.21
C GLN A 60 -2.81 15.66 3.06
N VAL A 61 -3.27 14.66 2.32
CA VAL A 61 -2.55 13.41 2.06
C VAL A 61 -1.19 13.66 1.38
N LYS A 62 -1.10 14.66 0.51
CA LYS A 62 0.15 15.05 -0.17
C LYS A 62 1.27 15.46 0.80
N TYR A 63 0.94 15.97 1.99
CA TYR A 63 1.90 16.39 3.00
C TYR A 63 2.35 15.26 3.93
N GLY A 64 1.74 14.09 3.84
CA GLY A 64 2.11 12.90 4.60
C GLY A 64 3.42 12.25 4.10
N GLU A 65 4.46 13.05 3.81
CA GLU A 65 5.70 12.55 3.22
C GLU A 65 6.62 11.85 4.22
N ASN A 66 6.43 12.10 5.51
CA ASN A 66 7.25 11.51 6.55
C ASN A 66 6.74 10.12 6.94
N VAL A 67 7.25 9.08 6.27
CA VAL A 67 6.89 7.68 6.50
C VAL A 67 7.07 7.28 7.96
N LYS A 68 8.15 7.70 8.63
CA LYS A 68 8.40 7.38 10.05
C LYS A 68 7.30 7.95 10.94
N LYS A 69 6.88 9.19 10.67
CA LYS A 69 5.80 9.84 11.42
C LYS A 69 4.46 9.12 11.20
N ILE A 70 4.13 8.79 9.95
CA ILE A 70 2.90 8.05 9.63
C ILE A 70 2.90 6.70 10.34
N ASN A 71 3.97 5.93 10.23
CA ASN A 71 4.08 4.63 10.87
C ASN A 71 3.92 4.76 12.40
N SER A 72 4.60 5.73 13.04
CA SER A 72 4.44 5.98 14.48
C SER A 72 2.99 6.30 14.87
N GLN A 73 2.27 7.05 14.03
CA GLN A 73 0.87 7.37 14.30
C GLN A 73 -0.04 6.14 14.11
N ILE A 74 0.25 5.26 13.16
CA ILE A 74 -0.50 4.00 12.99
C ILE A 74 -0.41 3.16 14.26
N TYR A 75 0.77 3.04 14.88
CA TYR A 75 0.93 2.36 16.17
C TYR A 75 0.08 3.03 17.27
N ARG A 76 0.13 4.36 17.34
CA ARG A 76 -0.64 5.13 18.32
C ARG A 76 -2.14 4.96 18.11
N TRP A 77 -2.63 5.19 16.89
CA TRP A 77 -4.05 5.06 16.56
C TRP A 77 -4.58 3.66 16.80
N THR A 78 -3.79 2.63 16.48
CA THR A 78 -4.13 1.24 16.74
C THR A 78 -4.26 1.00 18.25
N LYS A 79 -3.28 1.46 19.05
CA LYS A 79 -3.31 1.32 20.50
C LYS A 79 -4.53 2.01 21.15
N ASP A 80 -4.81 3.24 20.69
CA ASP A 80 -5.86 4.07 21.28
C ASP A 80 -7.27 3.53 20.96
N ARG A 81 -7.46 2.91 19.79
CA ARG A 81 -8.76 2.40 19.31
C ARG A 81 -9.06 0.98 19.74
N LEU A 82 -8.04 0.16 20.01
CA LEU A 82 -8.27 -1.21 20.46
C LEU A 82 -8.95 -1.24 21.85
N PRO A 83 -9.92 -2.15 22.07
CA PRO A 83 -10.44 -2.44 23.37
C PRO A 83 -9.32 -2.78 24.36
N LYS A 84 -9.48 -2.43 25.64
CA LYS A 84 -8.44 -2.61 26.68
C LYS A 84 -7.84 -4.02 26.68
N THR A 85 -8.66 -5.04 26.50
CA THR A 85 -8.27 -6.46 26.43
C THR A 85 -7.27 -6.77 25.32
N TYR A 86 -7.38 -6.07 24.18
CA TYR A 86 -6.54 -6.28 23.00
C TYR A 86 -5.36 -5.31 22.89
N ARG A 87 -5.30 -4.28 23.75
CA ARG A 87 -4.18 -3.30 23.74
C ARG A 87 -2.80 -3.93 23.83
N PRO A 88 -2.55 -5.02 24.57
CA PRO A 88 -1.22 -5.65 24.54
C PRO A 88 -0.76 -6.11 23.15
N GLN A 89 -1.68 -6.32 22.22
CA GLN A 89 -1.39 -6.75 20.85
C GLN A 89 -1.19 -5.59 19.86
N TYR A 90 -1.33 -4.32 20.30
CA TYR A 90 -1.35 -3.16 19.41
C TYR A 90 -0.15 -3.10 18.46
N ALA A 91 1.05 -3.39 18.99
CA ALA A 91 2.27 -3.30 18.19
C ALA A 91 2.29 -4.33 17.06
N LYS A 92 1.87 -5.57 17.35
CA LYS A 92 1.77 -6.64 16.35
C LYS A 92 0.71 -6.32 15.31
N ILE A 93 -0.44 -5.81 15.72
CA ILE A 93 -1.54 -5.42 14.82
C ILE A 93 -1.09 -4.26 13.92
N ALA A 94 -0.53 -3.19 14.49
CA ALA A 94 -0.04 -2.03 13.74
C ALA A 94 1.05 -2.41 12.74
N GLN A 95 2.03 -3.23 13.15
CA GLN A 95 3.06 -3.71 12.24
C GLN A 95 2.46 -4.55 11.12
N THR A 96 1.49 -5.43 11.42
CA THR A 96 0.80 -6.22 10.37
C THR A 96 0.05 -5.32 9.38
N ILE A 97 -0.60 -4.26 9.84
CA ILE A 97 -1.26 -3.28 8.95
C ILE A 97 -0.22 -2.67 8.00
N ILE A 98 0.93 -2.24 8.53
CA ILE A 98 1.99 -1.62 7.72
C ILE A 98 2.55 -2.64 6.71
N ASP A 99 2.94 -3.82 7.17
CA ASP A 99 3.60 -4.83 6.34
C ASP A 99 2.70 -5.33 5.21
N GLU A 100 1.44 -5.67 5.52
CA GLU A 100 0.51 -6.17 4.51
C GLU A 100 0.08 -5.06 3.54
N SER A 101 -0.01 -3.81 4.00
CA SER A 101 -0.26 -2.68 3.10
C SER A 101 0.87 -2.53 2.10
N LEU A 102 2.11 -2.46 2.58
CA LEU A 102 3.28 -2.29 1.70
C LEU A 102 3.47 -3.47 0.74
N LYS A 103 3.26 -4.69 1.23
CA LYS A 103 3.33 -5.92 0.43
C LYS A 103 2.36 -5.90 -0.75
N HIS A 104 1.19 -5.32 -0.58
CA HIS A 104 0.14 -5.25 -1.59
C HIS A 104 0.07 -3.89 -2.32
N GLY A 105 1.03 -3.02 -2.11
CA GLY A 105 1.08 -1.71 -2.77
C GLY A 105 0.03 -0.72 -2.29
N PHE A 106 -0.42 -0.83 -1.03
CA PHE A 106 -1.37 0.08 -0.41
C PHE A 106 -0.69 1.10 0.50
N ASP A 107 -1.30 2.25 0.63
CA ASP A 107 -1.03 3.17 1.73
C ASP A 107 -1.50 2.53 3.05
N PRO A 108 -0.64 2.39 4.08
CA PRO A 108 -1.06 1.79 5.35
C PRO A 108 -2.23 2.49 6.04
N VAL A 109 -2.41 3.80 5.81
CA VAL A 109 -3.56 4.55 6.33
C VAL A 109 -4.87 4.11 5.66
N PHE A 110 -4.82 3.62 4.41
CA PHE A 110 -5.99 3.03 3.77
C PHE A 110 -6.47 1.78 4.51
N LEU A 111 -5.59 0.83 4.79
CA LEU A 111 -5.95 -0.40 5.49
C LEU A 111 -6.45 -0.10 6.92
N LEU A 112 -5.82 0.88 7.58
CA LEU A 112 -6.29 1.40 8.87
C LEU A 112 -7.72 1.95 8.78
N SER A 113 -8.05 2.65 7.68
CA SER A 113 -9.38 3.24 7.43
C SER A 113 -10.43 2.18 7.16
N VAL A 114 -10.05 1.10 6.49
CA VAL A 114 -10.91 -0.07 6.31
C VAL A 114 -11.24 -0.71 7.66
N ILE A 115 -10.24 -0.99 8.51
CA ILE A 115 -10.46 -1.55 9.84
C ILE A 115 -11.37 -0.63 10.69
N GLN A 116 -11.20 0.68 10.59
CA GLN A 116 -12.07 1.65 11.23
C GLN A 116 -13.50 1.54 10.71
N SER A 117 -13.70 1.35 9.42
CA SER A 117 -15.02 1.23 8.80
C SER A 117 -15.71 -0.09 9.14
N GLU A 118 -14.95 -1.20 9.19
CA GLU A 118 -15.48 -2.55 9.35
C GLU A 118 -15.83 -2.90 10.81
N SER A 119 -14.93 -2.62 11.72
CA SER A 119 -15.04 -3.12 13.10
C SER A 119 -14.86 -2.05 14.18
N HIS A 120 -14.51 -0.81 13.80
CA HIS A 120 -14.05 0.22 14.75
C HIS A 120 -12.92 -0.29 15.65
N PHE A 121 -12.02 -1.11 15.09
CA PHE A 121 -10.92 -1.78 15.80
C PHE A 121 -11.37 -2.79 16.86
N ASN A 122 -12.58 -3.35 16.75
CA ASN A 122 -13.04 -4.43 17.64
C ASN A 122 -12.67 -5.81 17.05
N PRO A 123 -11.71 -6.55 17.63
CA PRO A 123 -11.35 -7.90 17.16
C PRO A 123 -12.47 -8.93 17.29
N ASP A 124 -13.42 -8.71 18.21
CA ASP A 124 -14.55 -9.61 18.44
C ASP A 124 -15.78 -9.27 17.59
N ALA A 125 -15.66 -8.27 16.70
CA ALA A 125 -16.76 -7.86 15.86
C ALA A 125 -17.28 -9.03 15.00
N LYS A 126 -18.61 -9.12 14.93
CA LYS A 126 -19.34 -10.07 14.09
C LYS A 126 -20.40 -9.32 13.30
N GLY A 127 -20.36 -9.46 11.99
CA GLY A 127 -21.35 -8.88 11.11
C GLY A 127 -22.64 -9.70 11.04
N LEU A 128 -23.66 -9.11 10.42
CA LEU A 128 -25.00 -9.72 10.32
C LEU A 128 -25.01 -10.98 9.42
N HIS A 129 -24.08 -11.10 8.49
CA HIS A 129 -23.97 -12.24 7.59
C HIS A 129 -22.89 -13.24 8.03
N GLY A 130 -22.32 -13.06 9.23
CA GLY A 130 -21.30 -13.93 9.80
C GLY A 130 -19.87 -13.48 9.50
N GLU A 131 -19.67 -12.22 9.14
CA GLU A 131 -18.36 -11.59 9.03
C GLU A 131 -17.64 -11.60 10.38
N ILE A 132 -16.30 -11.74 10.36
CA ILE A 132 -15.50 -11.93 11.56
C ILE A 132 -14.31 -10.98 11.60
N GLY A 133 -14.10 -10.36 12.76
CA GLY A 133 -12.87 -9.73 13.18
C GLY A 133 -12.63 -8.33 12.64
N LEU A 134 -11.38 -7.87 12.72
CA LEU A 134 -10.98 -6.50 12.43
C LEU A 134 -11.39 -6.02 11.02
N MET A 135 -11.28 -6.90 10.03
CA MET A 135 -11.60 -6.59 8.63
C MET A 135 -12.91 -7.22 8.16
N GLN A 136 -13.74 -7.75 9.08
CA GLN A 136 -15.08 -8.29 8.79
C GLN A 136 -15.12 -9.22 7.58
N ILE A 137 -14.34 -10.30 7.64
CA ILE A 137 -14.21 -11.26 6.55
C ILE A 137 -15.22 -12.40 6.72
N LEU A 138 -15.97 -12.70 5.68
CA LEU A 138 -16.82 -13.89 5.61
C LEU A 138 -15.96 -15.17 5.59
N PRO A 139 -16.32 -16.22 6.35
CA PRO A 139 -15.56 -17.49 6.35
C PRO A 139 -15.30 -18.10 4.98
N PRO A 140 -16.26 -18.11 4.02
CA PRO A 140 -16.00 -18.59 2.67
C PRO A 140 -14.93 -17.78 1.94
N THR A 141 -14.97 -16.44 2.05
CA THR A 141 -13.97 -15.54 1.49
C THR A 141 -12.60 -15.76 2.12
N GLY A 142 -12.57 -15.88 3.45
CA GLY A 142 -11.33 -16.18 4.19
C GLY A 142 -10.69 -17.50 3.79
N LYS A 143 -11.48 -18.57 3.62
CA LYS A 143 -10.99 -19.86 3.13
C LYS A 143 -10.41 -19.74 1.73
N TRP A 144 -11.16 -19.15 0.82
CA TRP A 144 -10.73 -18.98 -0.56
C TRP A 144 -9.44 -18.15 -0.67
N MET A 145 -9.36 -17.04 0.08
CA MET A 145 -8.16 -16.21 0.09
C MET A 145 -6.95 -16.91 0.72
N ALA A 146 -7.17 -17.73 1.76
CA ALA A 146 -6.11 -18.52 2.36
C ALA A 146 -5.52 -19.52 1.36
N GLU A 147 -6.37 -20.22 0.61
CA GLU A 147 -5.96 -21.15 -0.45
C GLU A 147 -5.20 -20.40 -1.56
N LYS A 148 -5.72 -19.26 -2.03
CA LYS A 148 -5.12 -18.46 -3.10
C LYS A 148 -3.77 -17.84 -2.70
N SER A 149 -3.59 -17.45 -1.44
CA SER A 149 -2.37 -16.80 -0.93
C SER A 149 -1.41 -17.74 -0.21
N GLY A 150 -1.70 -19.05 -0.18
CA GLY A 150 -0.87 -20.06 0.51
C GLY A 150 -0.85 -19.90 2.05
N GLN A 151 -1.88 -19.25 2.63
CA GLN A 151 -1.98 -19.09 4.08
C GLN A 151 -2.69 -20.28 4.72
N LYS A 152 -2.29 -20.59 5.97
CA LYS A 152 -2.90 -21.71 6.71
C LYS A 152 -4.36 -21.37 7.06
N TRP A 153 -5.27 -22.27 6.69
CA TRP A 153 -6.68 -22.22 7.05
C TRP A 153 -7.07 -23.39 7.95
N ILE A 154 -7.58 -23.14 9.13
CA ILE A 154 -8.02 -24.14 10.10
C ILE A 154 -9.51 -23.95 10.49
N GLY A 155 -10.28 -23.41 9.55
CA GLY A 155 -11.70 -23.08 9.71
C GLY A 155 -11.93 -21.61 10.11
N PRO A 156 -13.18 -21.23 10.37
CA PRO A 156 -13.55 -19.84 10.70
C PRO A 156 -12.78 -19.23 11.88
N LYS A 157 -12.26 -20.08 12.79
CA LYS A 157 -11.41 -19.62 13.89
C LYS A 157 -10.11 -18.92 13.43
N THR A 158 -9.64 -19.18 12.21
CA THR A 158 -8.50 -18.45 11.62
C THR A 158 -8.76 -16.95 11.58
N LEU A 159 -9.99 -16.54 11.32
CA LEU A 159 -10.38 -15.12 11.26
C LEU A 159 -10.45 -14.43 12.63
N LYS A 160 -10.38 -15.19 13.74
CA LYS A 160 -10.27 -14.65 15.09
C LYS A 160 -8.83 -14.29 15.47
N ASP A 161 -7.84 -14.79 14.73
CA ASP A 161 -6.46 -14.31 14.86
C ASP A 161 -6.33 -12.97 14.13
N ASN A 162 -5.97 -11.92 14.85
CA ASN A 162 -5.92 -10.56 14.34
C ASN A 162 -4.94 -10.41 13.16
N VAL A 163 -3.82 -11.12 13.21
CA VAL A 163 -2.79 -11.09 12.15
C VAL A 163 -3.30 -11.80 10.90
N ALA A 164 -3.88 -12.99 11.06
CA ALA A 164 -4.45 -13.74 9.94
C ALA A 164 -5.62 -12.99 9.31
N ASN A 165 -6.47 -12.35 10.12
CA ASN A 165 -7.59 -11.54 9.65
C ASN A 165 -7.12 -10.38 8.78
N ILE A 166 -6.14 -9.60 9.23
CA ILE A 166 -5.59 -8.48 8.46
C ILE A 166 -4.90 -8.98 7.18
N ARG A 167 -4.13 -10.07 7.25
CA ARG A 167 -3.46 -10.65 6.08
C ARG A 167 -4.45 -11.10 5.00
N LEU A 168 -5.49 -11.80 5.40
CA LEU A 168 -6.51 -12.29 4.47
C LEU A 168 -7.34 -11.14 3.88
N GLY A 169 -7.68 -10.13 4.70
CA GLY A 169 -8.40 -8.95 4.24
C GLY A 169 -7.57 -8.09 3.27
N ALA A 170 -6.30 -7.87 3.55
CA ALA A 170 -5.39 -7.15 2.65
C ALA A 170 -5.20 -7.90 1.32
N ALA A 171 -5.03 -9.22 1.37
CA ALA A 171 -4.95 -10.05 0.17
C ALA A 171 -6.24 -10.02 -0.65
N TYR A 172 -7.40 -9.98 0.01
CA TYR A 172 -8.69 -9.84 -0.69
C TYR A 172 -8.83 -8.47 -1.35
N PHE A 173 -8.43 -7.39 -0.68
CA PHE A 173 -8.36 -6.07 -1.32
C PHE A 173 -7.44 -6.04 -2.53
N ALA A 174 -6.27 -6.67 -2.45
CA ALA A 174 -5.34 -6.76 -3.57
C ALA A 174 -5.96 -7.50 -4.76
N PHE A 175 -6.64 -8.62 -4.50
CA PHE A 175 -7.39 -9.34 -5.52
C PHE A 175 -8.47 -8.46 -6.17
N LEU A 176 -9.25 -7.74 -5.38
CA LEU A 176 -10.31 -6.86 -5.90
C LEU A 176 -9.74 -5.66 -6.67
N ARG A 177 -8.63 -5.07 -6.20
CA ARG A 177 -7.95 -3.98 -6.90
C ARG A 177 -7.52 -4.39 -8.30
N ASP A 178 -6.92 -5.57 -8.40
CA ASP A 178 -6.51 -6.17 -9.67
C ASP A 178 -7.75 -6.48 -10.56
N ARG A 179 -8.78 -7.09 -10.00
CA ARG A 179 -10.04 -7.43 -10.68
C ARG A 179 -10.76 -6.21 -11.27
N PHE A 180 -10.65 -5.05 -10.65
CA PHE A 180 -11.28 -3.80 -11.08
C PHE A 180 -10.29 -2.79 -11.65
N ASP A 181 -9.16 -3.23 -12.20
CA ASP A 181 -8.16 -2.41 -12.90
C ASP A 181 -7.76 -1.16 -12.08
N MET A 182 -7.50 -1.33 -10.78
CA MET A 182 -7.14 -0.26 -9.84
C MET A 182 -8.20 0.85 -9.71
N HIS A 183 -9.45 0.59 -10.09
CA HIS A 183 -10.52 1.57 -9.96
C HIS A 183 -11.01 1.65 -8.51
N ALA A 184 -10.46 2.60 -7.74
CA ALA A 184 -10.60 2.69 -6.28
C ALA A 184 -12.04 2.54 -5.78
N ARG A 185 -12.99 3.27 -6.36
CA ARG A 185 -14.39 3.20 -5.96
C ARG A 185 -14.98 1.80 -6.12
N LEU A 186 -14.59 1.09 -7.19
CA LEU A 186 -15.15 -0.22 -7.50
C LEU A 186 -14.59 -1.32 -6.60
N TYR A 187 -13.26 -1.39 -6.41
CA TYR A 187 -12.70 -2.41 -5.55
C TYR A 187 -13.05 -2.20 -4.06
N ILE A 188 -13.16 -0.94 -3.61
CA ILE A 188 -13.62 -0.64 -2.26
C ILE A 188 -15.10 -1.07 -2.11
N ALA A 189 -15.97 -0.75 -3.08
CA ALA A 189 -17.34 -1.21 -3.05
C ALA A 189 -17.47 -2.73 -3.07
N ALA A 190 -16.65 -3.40 -3.91
CA ALA A 190 -16.67 -4.85 -4.05
C ALA A 190 -16.26 -5.59 -2.78
N TYR A 191 -15.43 -4.99 -1.94
CA TYR A 191 -15.09 -5.54 -0.64
C TYR A 191 -16.33 -5.71 0.25
N ASN A 192 -17.18 -4.70 0.29
CA ASN A 192 -18.38 -4.68 1.12
C ASN A 192 -19.57 -5.44 0.50
N MET A 193 -19.89 -5.13 -0.77
CA MET A 193 -21.09 -5.68 -1.38
C MET A 193 -20.86 -6.92 -2.25
N GLY A 194 -19.61 -7.33 -2.43
CA GLY A 194 -19.23 -8.43 -3.32
C GLY A 194 -19.06 -7.99 -4.78
N GLN A 195 -18.11 -8.63 -5.47
CA GLN A 195 -17.77 -8.28 -6.85
C GLN A 195 -18.95 -8.42 -7.84
N HIS A 196 -19.76 -9.47 -7.74
CA HIS A 196 -20.92 -9.68 -8.61
C HIS A 196 -21.98 -8.59 -8.47
N ASN A 197 -22.19 -8.08 -7.25
CA ASN A 197 -23.13 -6.98 -7.04
C ASN A 197 -22.60 -5.67 -7.62
N VAL A 198 -21.28 -5.46 -7.62
CA VAL A 198 -20.67 -4.32 -8.32
C VAL A 198 -20.87 -4.45 -9.83
N ASP A 199 -20.59 -5.62 -10.41
CA ASP A 199 -20.80 -5.87 -11.84
C ASP A 199 -22.27 -5.61 -12.23
N SER A 200 -23.23 -6.16 -11.48
CA SER A 200 -24.66 -5.92 -11.69
C SER A 200 -25.11 -4.47 -11.53
N ALA A 201 -24.46 -3.71 -10.63
CA ALA A 201 -24.73 -2.29 -10.48
C ALA A 201 -24.23 -1.51 -11.70
N LEU A 202 -23.04 -1.84 -12.20
CA LEU A 202 -22.47 -1.19 -13.39
C LEU A 202 -23.29 -1.45 -14.66
N GLU A 203 -23.81 -2.67 -14.84
CA GLU A 203 -24.75 -3.00 -15.94
C GLU A 203 -25.99 -2.09 -15.92
N LYS A 204 -26.46 -1.76 -14.71
CA LYS A 204 -27.57 -0.84 -14.48
C LYS A 204 -27.15 0.64 -14.49
N LYS A 205 -25.89 0.95 -14.81
CA LYS A 205 -25.29 2.30 -14.77
C LYS A 205 -25.35 2.95 -13.37
N ILE A 206 -25.37 2.14 -12.31
CA ILE A 206 -25.34 2.59 -10.91
C ILE A 206 -23.91 2.50 -10.40
N TRP A 207 -23.36 3.63 -9.97
CA TRP A 207 -22.02 3.68 -9.39
C TRP A 207 -22.09 3.55 -7.86
N PRO A 208 -21.52 2.49 -7.27
CA PRO A 208 -21.48 2.33 -5.83
C PRO A 208 -20.74 3.50 -5.17
N LYS A 209 -21.30 4.09 -4.10
CA LYS A 209 -20.69 5.27 -3.44
C LYS A 209 -20.68 5.23 -1.92
N ASP A 210 -21.63 4.53 -1.31
CA ASP A 210 -21.86 4.64 0.13
C ASP A 210 -20.68 4.11 0.96
N TYR A 211 -20.35 2.84 0.83
CA TYR A 211 -19.21 2.27 1.54
C TYR A 211 -17.86 2.88 1.12
N PRO A 212 -17.54 3.06 -0.17
CA PRO A 212 -16.35 3.81 -0.56
C PRO A 212 -16.28 5.20 0.07
N GLY A 213 -17.40 5.90 0.19
CA GLY A 213 -17.48 7.20 0.85
C GLY A 213 -17.08 7.15 2.33
N VAL A 214 -17.55 6.12 3.07
CA VAL A 214 -17.19 5.93 4.48
C VAL A 214 -15.68 5.65 4.65
N VAL A 215 -15.13 4.73 3.85
CA VAL A 215 -13.70 4.41 3.90
C VAL A 215 -12.85 5.64 3.58
N MET A 216 -13.20 6.38 2.53
CA MET A 216 -12.47 7.58 2.12
C MET A 216 -12.59 8.71 3.13
N LYS A 217 -13.74 8.86 3.80
CA LYS A 217 -13.89 9.81 4.91
C LYS A 217 -12.90 9.49 6.02
N ASN A 218 -12.86 8.24 6.50
CA ASN A 218 -11.92 7.80 7.52
C ASN A 218 -10.46 8.03 7.08
N TYR A 219 -10.15 7.76 5.82
CA TYR A 219 -8.82 7.96 5.25
C TYR A 219 -8.37 9.44 5.33
N ILE A 220 -9.23 10.36 4.96
CA ILE A 220 -8.95 11.80 5.03
C ILE A 220 -8.87 12.27 6.50
N GLU A 221 -9.73 11.77 7.37
CA GLU A 221 -9.72 12.13 8.81
C GLU A 221 -8.40 11.71 9.48
N PHE A 222 -7.87 10.53 9.18
CA PHE A 222 -6.56 10.12 9.71
C PHE A 222 -5.44 11.07 9.25
N TYR A 223 -5.44 11.50 7.99
CA TYR A 223 -4.45 12.44 7.49
C TYR A 223 -4.61 13.84 8.07
N ASN A 224 -5.83 14.33 8.28
CA ASN A 224 -6.09 15.58 8.97
C ASN A 224 -5.56 15.55 10.41
N ALA A 225 -5.76 14.45 11.13
CA ALA A 225 -5.23 14.27 12.49
C ALA A 225 -3.69 14.27 12.56
N LEU A 226 -2.99 13.94 11.47
CA LEU A 226 -1.54 14.11 11.37
C LEU A 226 -1.11 15.57 11.40
N GLU A 227 -1.89 16.45 10.80
CA GLU A 227 -1.61 17.89 10.73
C GLU A 227 -1.92 18.58 12.07
N ASP A 228 -3.04 18.24 12.71
CA ASP A 228 -3.42 18.81 14.00
C ASP A 228 -2.38 18.50 15.08
N SER A 229 -1.74 17.34 15.00
CA SER A 229 -0.63 17.01 15.89
C SER A 229 0.62 17.90 15.71
N LYS A 230 0.75 18.63 14.59
CA LYS A 230 1.79 19.63 14.36
C LYS A 230 1.40 21.00 14.92
N ARG A 231 0.10 21.28 15.06
CA ARG A 231 -0.43 22.57 15.50
C ARG A 231 -0.64 22.65 17.02
N ALA A 232 -0.56 21.53 17.74
CA ALA A 232 -0.61 21.54 19.20
C ALA A 232 0.58 22.32 19.73
N PRO A 233 0.39 23.43 20.44
CA PRO A 233 1.50 24.26 20.92
C PRO A 233 2.34 23.46 21.92
N THR A 234 3.65 23.55 21.78
CA THR A 234 4.64 23.14 22.78
C THR A 234 4.55 24.12 23.96
N SER A 235 3.41 24.18 24.62
CA SER A 235 3.19 25.01 25.79
C SER A 235 3.22 24.17 27.06
N ILE A 236 4.38 23.57 27.33
CA ILE A 236 4.78 23.23 28.70
C ILE A 236 6.23 23.68 28.86
N GLN A 237 6.44 24.99 28.90
CA GLN A 237 7.58 25.57 29.55
C GLN A 237 7.11 26.85 30.25
N ALA A 238 7.46 26.93 31.57
CA ALA A 238 7.39 28.07 32.45
C ALA A 238 6.07 28.34 33.18
N ARG A 239 5.77 27.59 34.23
CA ARG A 239 5.44 28.20 35.51
C ARG A 239 6.33 27.60 36.60
N ARG A 240 7.41 28.27 36.83
CA ARG A 240 8.07 28.30 38.15
C ARG A 240 7.38 29.35 39.00
#